data_0716ff414d0c0408ddaaa8d52a202b8f
#
_entry.id   0716ff414d0c0408ddaaa8d52a202b8f
#
_cell.length_a   1.000
_cell.length_b   1.000
_cell.length_c   1.000
_cell.angle_alpha   90.00
_cell.angle_beta   90.00
_cell.angle_gamma   90.00
#
_symmetry.space_group_name_H-M   'P 1'
#
loop_
_entity.id
_entity.type
_entity.pdbx_description
1 polymer ?
#
loop_
_entity_poly.entity_id
_entity_poly.type
_entity_poly.pdbx_seq_one_letter_code
_entity_poly.pdbx_strand_id
1 'polypeptide(L)'
;MTKAIFFDVDGTLVSFKTHQISPAVRQALQALRERGIKLFLSTGRHLAMLDPVRQVFDFDGYVTLSGQYCTAQGQVLRSTPMPPEAVEELVAAARTDAFSCIFLEGEEIYINCINEMTRQFIRDLSIPMPLQRPADYARGREVYQAVTFLTRAREHLLLDRAPHLKTTRWHPNFLDVIPPSGGKDRGMDALLDYFRIPVEDAMAFGDGENDLSMLLHAGIGVAMGSAHEEMKRQVDWVTGTADEDGVVQALVHFGLI
;
A
#
# COMPACT_ATOMS: atom_id res chain seq x y z
N MET A 1 -12.94 -11.92 -18.56
CA MET A 1 -13.13 -12.87 -17.45
C MET A 1 -11.99 -12.66 -16.46
N THR A 2 -12.27 -12.47 -15.16
CA THR A 2 -11.24 -12.14 -14.16
C THR A 2 -10.19 -13.25 -14.05
N LYS A 3 -8.92 -12.88 -14.26
CA LYS A 3 -7.76 -13.77 -14.21
C LYS A 3 -6.77 -13.39 -13.11
N ALA A 4 -6.85 -12.15 -12.62
CA ALA A 4 -5.99 -11.61 -11.58
C ALA A 4 -6.81 -10.78 -10.59
N ILE A 5 -6.46 -10.84 -9.31
CA ILE A 5 -7.06 -9.99 -8.28
C ILE A 5 -5.97 -9.39 -7.41
N PHE A 6 -6.03 -8.07 -7.25
CA PHE A 6 -5.15 -7.29 -6.40
C PHE A 6 -5.89 -6.88 -5.14
N PHE A 7 -5.31 -7.14 -4.01
CA PHE A 7 -5.87 -6.78 -2.72
C PHE A 7 -4.96 -5.81 -1.99
N ASP A 8 -5.52 -4.69 -1.54
CA ASP A 8 -4.89 -3.97 -0.46
C ASP A 8 -4.93 -4.80 0.84
N VAL A 9 -4.10 -4.42 1.83
CA VAL A 9 -3.93 -5.17 3.08
C VAL A 9 -4.79 -4.56 4.19
N ASP A 10 -4.49 -3.32 4.58
CA ASP A 10 -5.01 -2.68 5.78
C ASP A 10 -6.41 -2.08 5.54
N GLY A 11 -7.44 -2.60 6.21
CA GLY A 11 -8.82 -2.19 5.95
C GLY A 11 -9.51 -2.92 4.80
N THR A 12 -8.75 -3.75 4.06
CA THR A 12 -9.24 -4.57 2.95
C THR A 12 -9.19 -6.06 3.28
N LEU A 13 -8.02 -6.69 3.26
CA LEU A 13 -7.87 -8.10 3.68
C LEU A 13 -7.77 -8.24 5.20
N VAL A 14 -7.10 -7.30 5.85
CA VAL A 14 -6.84 -7.30 7.28
C VAL A 14 -7.73 -6.26 7.96
N SER A 15 -8.53 -6.71 8.91
CA SER A 15 -9.36 -5.82 9.73
C SER A 15 -8.51 -4.99 10.68
N PHE A 16 -8.79 -3.69 10.81
CA PHE A 16 -8.15 -2.83 11.83
C PHE A 16 -8.54 -3.20 13.27
N LYS A 17 -9.64 -3.95 13.49
CA LYS A 17 -10.07 -4.39 14.82
C LYS A 17 -9.40 -5.67 15.27
N THR A 18 -9.28 -6.64 14.37
CA THR A 18 -8.76 -7.97 14.71
C THR A 18 -7.31 -8.18 14.32
N HIS A 19 -6.77 -7.31 13.42
CA HIS A 19 -5.45 -7.45 12.79
C HIS A 19 -5.23 -8.80 12.09
N GLN A 20 -6.32 -9.40 11.60
CA GLN A 20 -6.31 -10.72 10.98
C GLN A 20 -7.14 -10.74 9.69
N ILE A 21 -6.79 -11.69 8.81
CA ILE A 21 -7.63 -12.10 7.68
C ILE A 21 -8.71 -13.04 8.22
N SER A 22 -9.97 -12.77 7.92
CA SER A 22 -11.07 -13.62 8.40
C SER A 22 -11.01 -15.04 7.82
N PRO A 23 -11.58 -16.05 8.51
CA PRO A 23 -11.67 -17.40 7.97
C PRO A 23 -12.45 -17.46 6.64
N ALA A 24 -13.48 -16.63 6.47
CA ALA A 24 -14.27 -16.58 5.24
C ALA A 24 -13.45 -16.03 4.06
N VAL A 25 -12.69 -14.94 4.25
CA VAL A 25 -11.78 -14.39 3.24
C VAL A 25 -10.71 -15.42 2.89
N ARG A 26 -10.12 -16.12 3.87
CA ARG A 26 -9.12 -17.16 3.61
C ARG A 26 -9.67 -18.30 2.75
N GLN A 27 -10.91 -18.75 3.01
CA GLN A 27 -11.57 -19.77 2.20
C GLN A 27 -11.83 -19.27 0.77
N ALA A 28 -12.26 -18.00 0.63
CA ALA A 28 -12.47 -17.39 -0.68
C ALA A 28 -11.16 -17.31 -1.49
N LEU A 29 -10.04 -16.89 -0.87
CA LEU A 29 -8.71 -16.87 -1.52
C LEU A 29 -8.33 -18.27 -2.03
N GLN A 30 -8.60 -19.31 -1.23
CA GLN A 30 -8.32 -20.69 -1.64
C GLN A 30 -9.20 -21.12 -2.85
N ALA A 31 -10.49 -20.80 -2.82
CA ALA A 31 -11.40 -21.10 -3.93
C ALA A 31 -11.00 -20.38 -5.24
N LEU A 32 -10.56 -19.12 -5.15
CA LEU A 32 -10.03 -18.39 -6.31
C LEU A 32 -8.76 -19.03 -6.89
N ARG A 33 -7.85 -19.46 -6.03
CA ARG A 33 -6.64 -20.19 -6.45
C ARG A 33 -6.97 -21.48 -7.19
N GLU A 34 -7.94 -22.26 -6.68
CA GLU A 34 -8.38 -23.51 -7.32
C GLU A 34 -9.00 -23.28 -8.71
N ARG A 35 -9.53 -22.08 -8.95
CA ARG A 35 -10.01 -21.63 -10.27
C ARG A 35 -8.89 -21.09 -11.17
N GLY A 36 -7.64 -21.09 -10.69
CA GLY A 36 -6.47 -20.60 -11.45
C GLY A 36 -6.34 -19.09 -11.52
N ILE A 37 -7.10 -18.35 -10.71
CA ILE A 37 -7.00 -16.87 -10.63
C ILE A 37 -5.73 -16.50 -9.87
N LYS A 38 -4.95 -15.57 -10.41
CA LYS A 38 -3.74 -15.04 -9.78
C LYS A 38 -4.09 -14.03 -8.70
N LEU A 39 -3.47 -14.17 -7.52
CA LEU A 39 -3.79 -13.37 -6.35
C LEU A 39 -2.56 -12.58 -5.90
N PHE A 40 -2.71 -11.26 -5.81
CA PHE A 40 -1.62 -10.33 -5.52
C PHE A 40 -1.95 -9.45 -4.31
N LEU A 41 -0.94 -9.16 -3.49
CA LEU A 41 -1.02 -8.06 -2.53
C LEU A 41 -0.56 -6.75 -3.17
N SER A 42 -1.24 -5.64 -2.84
CA SER A 42 -0.87 -4.30 -3.29
C SER A 42 -1.00 -3.31 -2.12
N THR A 43 0.14 -2.91 -1.54
CA THR A 43 0.17 -2.21 -0.26
C THR A 43 1.23 -1.11 -0.18
N GLY A 44 1.04 -0.15 0.72
CA GLY A 44 2.08 0.79 1.14
C GLY A 44 3.12 0.17 2.09
N ARG A 45 2.87 -1.02 2.63
CA ARG A 45 3.81 -1.69 3.52
C ARG A 45 5.09 -2.10 2.81
N HIS A 46 6.19 -2.11 3.57
CA HIS A 46 7.44 -2.76 3.16
C HIS A 46 7.28 -4.29 3.18
N LEU A 47 8.00 -5.00 2.31
CA LEU A 47 7.89 -6.47 2.19
C LEU A 47 8.14 -7.20 3.52
N ALA A 48 9.09 -6.74 4.33
CA ALA A 48 9.37 -7.30 5.65
C ALA A 48 8.21 -7.15 6.66
N MET A 49 7.25 -6.25 6.41
CA MET A 49 6.07 -6.06 7.25
C MET A 49 4.89 -6.96 6.85
N LEU A 50 5.04 -7.76 5.79
CA LEU A 50 3.99 -8.63 5.26
C LEU A 50 4.03 -10.07 5.80
N ASP A 51 5.02 -10.43 6.60
CA ASP A 51 5.17 -11.80 7.11
C ASP A 51 3.91 -12.32 7.82
N PRO A 52 3.19 -11.57 8.66
CA PRO A 52 1.95 -12.05 9.27
C PRO A 52 0.86 -12.42 8.24
N VAL A 53 0.78 -11.67 7.13
CA VAL A 53 -0.19 -11.91 6.04
C VAL A 53 0.27 -13.10 5.18
N ARG A 54 1.55 -13.16 4.85
CA ARG A 54 2.17 -14.23 4.04
C ARG A 54 2.10 -15.60 4.71
N GLN A 55 2.14 -15.65 6.04
CA GLN A 55 1.97 -16.88 6.81
C GLN A 55 0.54 -17.43 6.73
N VAL A 56 -0.46 -16.57 6.48
CA VAL A 56 -1.87 -16.98 6.34
C VAL A 56 -2.17 -17.51 4.94
N PHE A 57 -1.61 -16.85 3.92
CA PHE A 57 -1.82 -17.19 2.52
C PHE A 57 -0.60 -16.80 1.67
N ASP A 58 -0.18 -17.68 0.77
CA ASP A 58 0.94 -17.45 -0.14
C ASP A 58 0.45 -16.84 -1.45
N PHE A 59 0.68 -15.55 -1.68
CA PHE A 59 0.24 -14.82 -2.87
C PHE A 59 1.19 -15.05 -4.05
N ASP A 60 0.68 -14.92 -5.28
CA ASP A 60 1.47 -15.08 -6.53
C ASP A 60 2.49 -13.95 -6.74
N GLY A 61 2.29 -12.79 -6.08
CA GLY A 61 3.21 -11.66 -6.14
C GLY A 61 2.79 -10.51 -5.22
N TYR A 62 3.68 -9.54 -5.11
CA TYR A 62 3.60 -8.45 -4.14
C TYR A 62 3.93 -7.11 -4.80
N VAL A 63 3.00 -6.18 -4.73
CA VAL A 63 3.19 -4.76 -4.98
C VAL A 63 3.37 -4.10 -3.62
N THR A 64 4.58 -3.67 -3.29
CA THR A 64 4.93 -3.06 -2.00
C THR A 64 5.40 -1.62 -2.20
N LEU A 65 5.50 -0.88 -1.08
CA LEU A 65 5.94 0.52 -1.09
C LEU A 65 5.13 1.36 -2.09
N SER A 66 3.80 1.18 -2.08
CA SER A 66 2.87 1.88 -2.98
C SER A 66 3.24 1.76 -4.47
N GLY A 67 3.70 0.57 -4.87
CA GLY A 67 4.06 0.26 -6.25
C GLY A 67 5.52 0.51 -6.62
N GLN A 68 6.36 0.95 -5.68
CA GLN A 68 7.77 1.22 -5.97
C GLN A 68 8.64 -0.04 -6.00
N TYR A 69 8.24 -1.08 -5.28
CA TYR A 69 8.98 -2.34 -5.24
C TYR A 69 8.01 -3.50 -5.43
N CYS A 70 8.17 -4.23 -6.53
CA CYS A 70 7.26 -5.32 -6.89
C CYS A 70 8.03 -6.62 -7.12
N THR A 71 7.51 -7.71 -6.56
CA THR A 71 8.14 -9.02 -6.66
C THR A 71 7.12 -10.11 -6.99
N ALA A 72 7.53 -11.11 -7.75
CA ALA A 72 6.80 -12.36 -7.94
C ALA A 72 7.77 -13.52 -8.14
N GLN A 73 7.44 -14.70 -7.61
CA GLN A 73 8.23 -15.93 -7.79
C GLN A 73 9.72 -15.76 -7.44
N GLY A 74 10.02 -14.96 -6.42
CA GLY A 74 11.39 -14.68 -5.98
C GLY A 74 12.18 -13.71 -6.87
N GLN A 75 11.55 -13.10 -7.88
CA GLN A 75 12.17 -12.12 -8.77
C GLN A 75 11.67 -10.71 -8.46
N VAL A 76 12.55 -9.71 -8.56
CA VAL A 76 12.20 -8.29 -8.54
C VAL A 76 11.76 -7.89 -9.94
N LEU A 77 10.50 -7.48 -10.09
CA LEU A 77 9.91 -7.08 -11.36
C LEU A 77 9.94 -5.57 -11.56
N ARG A 78 9.87 -4.83 -10.48
CA ARG A 78 9.95 -3.37 -10.46
C ARG A 78 10.73 -2.92 -9.23
N SER A 79 11.67 -2.01 -9.44
CA SER A 79 12.44 -1.34 -8.39
C SER A 79 12.64 0.12 -8.84
N THR A 80 11.92 1.05 -8.19
CA THR A 80 11.89 2.45 -8.59
C THR A 80 12.04 3.33 -7.34
N PRO A 81 13.28 3.60 -6.89
CA PRO A 81 13.53 4.51 -5.78
C PRO A 81 13.15 5.95 -6.14
N MET A 82 13.02 6.79 -5.12
CA MET A 82 12.90 8.24 -5.29
C MET A 82 14.12 8.80 -6.02
N PRO A 83 13.94 9.80 -6.90
CA PRO A 83 15.08 10.55 -7.44
C PRO A 83 15.94 11.13 -6.31
N PRO A 84 17.28 11.18 -6.44
CA PRO A 84 18.17 11.69 -5.40
C PRO A 84 17.81 13.10 -4.92
N GLU A 85 17.41 13.99 -5.83
CA GLU A 85 16.95 15.34 -5.52
C GLU A 85 15.68 15.36 -4.65
N ALA A 86 14.76 14.43 -4.87
CA ALA A 86 13.55 14.29 -4.06
C ALA A 86 13.86 13.79 -2.64
N VAL A 87 14.86 12.91 -2.50
CA VAL A 87 15.37 12.48 -1.19
C VAL A 87 16.02 13.66 -0.45
N GLU A 88 16.80 14.49 -1.14
CA GLU A 88 17.41 15.71 -0.56
C GLU A 88 16.36 16.71 -0.07
N GLU A 89 15.29 16.95 -0.85
CA GLU A 89 14.16 17.80 -0.46
C GLU A 89 13.47 17.25 0.80
N LEU A 90 13.17 15.94 0.83
CA LEU A 90 12.56 15.27 1.97
C LEU A 90 13.44 15.38 3.23
N VAL A 91 14.73 15.12 3.10
CA VAL A 91 15.70 15.24 4.19
C VAL A 91 15.76 16.67 4.71
N ALA A 92 15.83 17.66 3.81
CA ALA A 92 15.84 19.07 4.20
C ALA A 92 14.58 19.48 4.97
N ALA A 93 13.39 19.02 4.53
CA ALA A 93 12.14 19.26 5.23
C ALA A 93 12.10 18.59 6.61
N ALA A 94 12.48 17.32 6.69
CA ALA A 94 12.48 16.54 7.93
C ALA A 94 13.45 17.08 9.00
N ARG A 95 14.56 17.72 8.58
CA ARG A 95 15.52 18.36 9.50
C ARG A 95 15.01 19.65 10.10
N THR A 96 14.34 20.49 9.32
CA THR A 96 13.94 21.86 9.72
C THR A 96 12.68 21.89 10.55
N ASP A 97 11.72 21.01 10.28
CA ASP A 97 10.39 21.07 10.87
C ASP A 97 10.18 20.08 12.02
N ALA A 98 11.22 19.31 12.36
CA ALA A 98 11.19 18.35 13.48
C ALA A 98 9.96 17.42 13.49
N PHE A 99 9.43 17.08 12.32
CA PHE A 99 8.40 16.04 12.22
C PHE A 99 9.04 14.67 12.04
N SER A 100 8.33 13.65 12.52
CA SER A 100 8.79 12.26 12.36
C SER A 100 8.60 11.82 10.93
N CYS A 101 9.62 11.11 10.41
CA CYS A 101 9.64 10.53 9.08
C CYS A 101 10.28 9.14 9.15
N ILE A 102 9.55 8.12 8.71
CA ILE A 102 10.08 6.78 8.47
C ILE A 102 10.55 6.74 7.01
N PHE A 103 11.78 6.33 6.78
CA PHE A 103 12.35 6.09 5.47
C PHE A 103 12.35 4.60 5.19
N LEU A 104 11.88 4.22 4.00
CA LEU A 104 11.71 2.83 3.57
C LEU A 104 12.64 2.58 2.38
N GLU A 105 13.68 1.80 2.60
CA GLU A 105 14.63 1.33 1.59
C GLU A 105 14.28 -0.11 1.16
N GLY A 106 15.08 -0.71 0.31
CA GLY A 106 14.86 -2.10 -0.10
C GLY A 106 14.99 -3.12 1.05
N GLU A 107 15.93 -2.88 1.97
CA GLU A 107 16.23 -3.80 3.07
C GLU A 107 16.17 -3.13 4.45
N GLU A 108 16.28 -1.82 4.53
CA GLU A 108 16.35 -1.08 5.80
C GLU A 108 15.15 -0.16 5.98
N ILE A 109 14.65 -0.10 7.22
CA ILE A 109 13.58 0.79 7.65
C ILE A 109 14.10 1.54 8.86
N TYR A 110 14.09 2.88 8.80
CA TYR A 110 14.55 3.72 9.91
C TYR A 110 13.70 4.97 10.07
N ILE A 111 13.80 5.60 11.22
CA ILE A 111 13.02 6.80 11.58
C ILE A 111 13.95 7.90 12.07
N ASN A 112 13.70 9.17 11.67
CA ASN A 112 14.53 10.29 12.13
C ASN A 112 14.30 10.63 13.60
N CYS A 113 13.06 10.69 14.05
CA CYS A 113 12.71 10.94 15.45
C CYS A 113 11.41 10.24 15.82
N ILE A 114 11.24 9.94 17.10
CA ILE A 114 10.09 9.21 17.64
C ILE A 114 9.22 10.17 18.44
N ASN A 115 7.95 10.29 18.10
CA ASN A 115 6.95 11.04 18.83
C ASN A 115 5.70 10.17 19.13
N GLU A 116 4.65 10.75 19.71
CA GLU A 116 3.46 9.97 20.07
C GLU A 116 2.69 9.48 18.85
N MET A 117 2.66 10.24 17.74
CA MET A 117 2.02 9.78 16.50
C MET A 117 2.71 8.53 15.92
N THR A 118 4.06 8.50 15.97
CA THR A 118 4.83 7.32 15.53
C THR A 118 4.62 6.13 16.45
N ARG A 119 4.55 6.34 17.77
CA ARG A 119 4.25 5.26 18.73
C ARG A 119 2.86 4.68 18.49
N GLN A 120 1.88 5.52 18.20
CA GLN A 120 0.53 5.09 17.89
C GLN A 120 0.50 4.28 16.60
N PHE A 121 1.13 4.77 15.52
CA PHE A 121 1.25 4.06 14.25
C PHE A 121 1.85 2.65 14.41
N ILE A 122 2.94 2.53 15.18
CA ILE A 122 3.60 1.26 15.46
C ILE A 122 2.66 0.29 16.19
N ARG A 123 1.88 0.79 17.16
CA ARG A 123 0.87 -0.01 17.88
C ARG A 123 -0.25 -0.46 16.94
N ASP A 124 -0.80 0.47 16.15
CA ASP A 124 -1.96 0.21 15.29
C ASP A 124 -1.65 -0.82 14.19
N LEU A 125 -0.42 -0.81 13.66
CA LEU A 125 0.01 -1.79 12.66
C LEU A 125 0.68 -3.03 13.26
N SER A 126 0.88 -3.07 14.57
CA SER A 126 1.56 -4.18 15.26
C SER A 126 2.93 -4.52 14.65
N ILE A 127 3.70 -3.49 14.26
CA ILE A 127 5.02 -3.63 13.65
C ILE A 127 6.14 -3.29 14.64
N PRO A 128 7.36 -3.81 14.46
CA PRO A 128 8.51 -3.43 15.29
C PRO A 128 8.87 -1.95 15.11
N MET A 129 9.36 -1.31 16.18
CA MET A 129 9.87 0.06 16.12
C MET A 129 11.09 0.13 15.19
N PRO A 130 11.08 1.00 14.15
CA PRO A 130 12.23 1.18 13.28
C PRO A 130 13.46 1.69 14.04
N LEU A 131 14.65 1.41 13.51
CA LEU A 131 15.90 1.95 14.04
C LEU A 131 15.91 3.49 13.91
N GLN A 132 16.33 4.19 14.97
CA GLN A 132 16.45 5.62 14.88
C GLN A 132 17.78 6.02 14.20
N ARG A 133 17.68 6.84 13.14
CA ARG A 133 18.78 7.43 12.39
C ARG A 133 18.50 8.91 12.12
N PRO A 134 19.49 9.81 12.09
CA PRO A 134 19.23 11.20 11.67
C PRO A 134 18.70 11.22 10.23
N ALA A 135 17.89 12.22 9.88
CA ALA A 135 17.35 12.33 8.51
C ALA A 135 18.42 12.35 7.42
N ASP A 136 19.59 12.94 7.71
CA ASP A 136 20.75 12.95 6.80
C ASP A 136 21.28 11.56 6.41
N TYR A 137 20.92 10.52 7.16
CA TYR A 137 21.31 9.15 6.84
C TYR A 137 20.71 8.67 5.50
N ALA A 138 19.60 9.26 5.08
CA ALA A 138 18.94 8.92 3.79
C ALA A 138 19.71 9.46 2.56
N ARG A 139 20.67 10.39 2.73
CA ARG A 139 21.40 11.00 1.63
C ARG A 139 22.24 9.98 0.86
N GLY A 140 22.07 9.99 -0.46
CA GLY A 140 22.78 9.06 -1.35
C GLY A 140 22.34 7.60 -1.25
N ARG A 141 21.19 7.33 -0.59
CA ARG A 141 20.61 6.00 -0.44
C ARG A 141 19.35 5.85 -1.31
N GLU A 142 18.98 4.62 -1.62
CA GLU A 142 17.78 4.29 -2.40
C GLU A 142 16.54 4.25 -1.51
N VAL A 143 15.90 5.39 -1.30
CA VAL A 143 14.63 5.50 -0.59
C VAL A 143 13.48 5.30 -1.59
N TYR A 144 12.61 4.33 -1.34
CA TYR A 144 11.46 4.04 -2.21
C TYR A 144 10.20 4.77 -1.78
N GLN A 145 10.01 4.89 -0.49
CA GLN A 145 8.85 5.55 0.13
C GLN A 145 9.28 6.14 1.46
N ALA A 146 8.57 7.16 1.91
CA ALA A 146 8.64 7.60 3.30
C ALA A 146 7.23 7.71 3.89
N VAL A 147 7.13 7.56 5.22
CA VAL A 147 5.90 7.86 5.97
C VAL A 147 6.17 9.08 6.83
N THR A 148 5.49 10.17 6.56
CA THR A 148 5.64 11.42 7.30
C THR A 148 4.47 11.65 8.25
N PHE A 149 4.77 11.92 9.51
CA PHE A 149 3.79 12.09 10.57
C PHE A 149 3.36 13.56 10.68
N LEU A 150 2.45 13.92 9.77
CA LEU A 150 1.87 15.25 9.63
C LEU A 150 0.35 15.14 9.50
N THR A 151 -0.38 15.94 10.27
CA THR A 151 -1.81 16.13 10.02
C THR A 151 -2.03 16.94 8.76
N ARG A 152 -3.24 16.88 8.16
CA ARG A 152 -3.58 17.62 6.95
C ARG A 152 -3.29 19.13 7.07
N ALA A 153 -3.52 19.74 8.23
CA ALA A 153 -3.22 21.15 8.49
C ALA A 153 -1.70 21.48 8.43
N ARG A 154 -0.84 20.50 8.57
CA ARG A 154 0.62 20.67 8.58
C ARG A 154 1.33 20.11 7.33
N GLU A 155 0.61 19.58 6.37
CA GLU A 155 1.19 19.04 5.11
C GLU A 155 2.03 20.07 4.35
N HIS A 156 1.65 21.36 4.42
CA HIS A 156 2.40 22.44 3.80
C HIS A 156 3.87 22.49 4.25
N LEU A 157 4.21 22.02 5.46
CA LEU A 157 5.59 21.96 5.94
C LEU A 157 6.46 21.02 5.09
N LEU A 158 5.87 20.01 4.47
CA LEU A 158 6.52 19.11 3.53
C LEU A 158 6.38 19.63 2.10
N LEU A 159 5.13 19.88 1.66
CA LEU A 159 4.81 20.15 0.25
C LEU A 159 5.44 21.44 -0.26
N ASP A 160 5.59 22.48 0.58
CA ASP A 160 6.25 23.74 0.21
C ASP A 160 7.76 23.58 -0.03
N ARG A 161 8.36 22.52 0.53
CA ARG A 161 9.81 22.25 0.44
C ARG A 161 10.16 21.09 -0.47
N ALA A 162 9.20 20.22 -0.74
CA ALA A 162 9.37 19.04 -1.58
C ALA A 162 8.23 18.94 -2.61
N PRO A 163 8.09 19.93 -3.53
CA PRO A 163 6.98 20.02 -4.45
C PRO A 163 6.99 18.94 -5.53
N HIS A 164 8.11 18.26 -5.73
CA HIS A 164 8.25 17.17 -6.70
C HIS A 164 7.84 15.81 -6.14
N LEU A 165 7.45 15.74 -4.86
CA LEU A 165 6.98 14.50 -4.24
C LEU A 165 5.47 14.36 -4.38
N LYS A 166 5.02 13.13 -4.59
CA LYS A 166 3.61 12.77 -4.52
C LYS A 166 3.29 12.28 -3.12
N THR A 167 2.15 12.69 -2.59
CA THR A 167 1.68 12.24 -1.27
C THR A 167 0.34 11.54 -1.41
N THR A 168 0.11 10.53 -0.59
CA THR A 168 -1.18 9.86 -0.45
C THR A 168 -1.49 9.69 1.03
N ARG A 169 -2.76 9.86 1.41
CA ARG A 169 -3.18 9.81 2.81
C ARG A 169 -4.29 8.76 2.99
N TRP A 170 -4.08 7.86 3.91
CA TRP A 170 -5.08 6.90 4.36
C TRP A 170 -5.32 6.96 5.88
N HIS A 171 -4.63 7.89 6.58
CA HIS A 171 -4.79 8.08 8.02
C HIS A 171 -4.68 9.57 8.38
N PRO A 172 -5.45 10.10 9.35
CA PRO A 172 -5.45 11.54 9.70
C PRO A 172 -4.09 12.08 10.18
N ASN A 173 -3.23 11.24 10.75
CA ASN A 173 -1.99 11.65 11.43
C ASN A 173 -0.72 11.47 10.59
N PHE A 174 -0.78 10.82 9.44
CA PHE A 174 0.38 10.60 8.58
C PHE A 174 -0.02 10.45 7.10
N LEU A 175 0.97 10.52 6.25
CA LEU A 175 0.85 10.35 4.80
C LEU A 175 2.07 9.61 4.27
N ASP A 176 1.86 8.84 3.22
CA ASP A 176 2.91 8.25 2.43
C ASP A 176 3.45 9.28 1.44
N VAL A 177 4.77 9.29 1.29
CA VAL A 177 5.51 10.11 0.34
C VAL A 177 6.18 9.17 -0.65
N ILE A 178 5.87 9.33 -1.91
CA ILE A 178 6.35 8.49 -3.01
C ILE A 178 6.86 9.36 -4.17
N PRO A 179 7.69 8.81 -5.08
CA PRO A 179 8.08 9.55 -6.27
C PRO A 179 6.87 9.85 -7.17
N PRO A 180 6.92 10.89 -8.02
CA PRO A 180 5.83 11.24 -8.93
C PRO A 180 5.41 10.11 -9.88
N SER A 181 6.37 9.26 -10.27
CA SER A 181 6.15 8.06 -11.10
C SER A 181 5.54 6.89 -10.33
N GLY A 182 5.27 7.05 -9.04
CA GLY A 182 4.76 6.03 -8.17
C GLY A 182 3.24 5.90 -8.17
N GLY A 183 2.78 4.74 -7.76
CA GLY A 183 1.36 4.40 -7.60
C GLY A 183 1.16 2.88 -7.64
N LYS A 184 0.12 2.40 -6.97
CA LYS A 184 -0.22 0.98 -6.95
C LYS A 184 -0.59 0.46 -8.35
N ASP A 185 -1.16 1.30 -9.21
CA ASP A 185 -1.41 1.04 -10.64
C ASP A 185 -0.14 0.63 -11.39
N ARG A 186 0.97 1.34 -11.16
CA ARG A 186 2.26 1.03 -11.78
C ARG A 186 2.85 -0.29 -11.31
N GLY A 187 2.65 -0.61 -10.04
CA GLY A 187 3.02 -1.90 -9.50
C GLY A 187 2.16 -3.04 -10.05
N MET A 188 0.86 -2.77 -10.25
CA MET A 188 -0.09 -3.69 -10.87
C MET A 188 0.34 -4.03 -12.30
N ASP A 189 0.69 -3.03 -13.13
CA ASP A 189 1.20 -3.24 -14.49
C ASP A 189 2.39 -4.19 -14.51
N ALA A 190 3.37 -4.01 -13.61
CA ALA A 190 4.57 -4.84 -13.57
C ALA A 190 4.26 -6.34 -13.33
N LEU A 191 3.25 -6.63 -12.50
CA LEU A 191 2.80 -8.00 -12.24
C LEU A 191 1.96 -8.54 -13.41
N LEU A 192 1.04 -7.76 -13.93
CA LEU A 192 0.20 -8.14 -15.07
C LEU A 192 1.03 -8.45 -16.31
N ASP A 193 2.03 -7.63 -16.61
CA ASP A 193 2.98 -7.86 -17.73
C ASP A 193 3.75 -9.18 -17.54
N TYR A 194 4.26 -9.42 -16.32
CA TYR A 194 5.00 -10.65 -16.02
C TYR A 194 4.15 -11.91 -16.21
N PHE A 195 2.89 -11.89 -15.75
CA PHE A 195 1.95 -13.00 -15.91
C PHE A 195 1.21 -13.00 -17.24
N ARG A 196 1.42 -12.00 -18.10
CA ARG A 196 0.77 -11.80 -19.40
C ARG A 196 -0.76 -11.78 -19.29
N ILE A 197 -1.25 -11.03 -18.30
CA ILE A 197 -2.68 -10.86 -18.04
C ILE A 197 -3.07 -9.44 -18.48
N PRO A 198 -4.05 -9.28 -19.37
CA PRO A 198 -4.56 -7.95 -19.72
C PRO A 198 -5.20 -7.27 -18.52
N VAL A 199 -5.06 -5.95 -18.42
CA VAL A 199 -5.57 -5.17 -17.28
C VAL A 199 -7.10 -5.25 -17.15
N GLU A 200 -7.81 -5.38 -18.26
CA GLU A 200 -9.26 -5.61 -18.30
C GLU A 200 -9.72 -6.94 -17.68
N ASP A 201 -8.81 -7.92 -17.54
CA ASP A 201 -9.04 -9.18 -16.84
C ASP A 201 -8.62 -9.13 -15.37
N ALA A 202 -8.28 -7.95 -14.85
CA ALA A 202 -7.91 -7.76 -13.45
C ALA A 202 -9.04 -7.13 -12.63
N MET A 203 -9.14 -7.53 -11.36
CA MET A 203 -9.98 -6.91 -10.35
C MET A 203 -9.09 -6.37 -9.23
N ALA A 204 -9.49 -5.27 -8.59
CA ALA A 204 -8.74 -4.69 -7.48
C ALA A 204 -9.68 -4.32 -6.32
N PHE A 205 -9.17 -4.49 -5.08
CA PHE A 205 -9.85 -4.14 -3.84
C PHE A 205 -9.00 -3.16 -3.03
N GLY A 206 -9.64 -2.13 -2.46
CA GLY A 206 -8.95 -1.15 -1.61
C GLY A 206 -9.91 -0.24 -0.84
N ASP A 207 -9.39 0.52 0.14
CA ASP A 207 -10.18 1.45 0.95
C ASP A 207 -9.52 2.83 1.14
N GLY A 208 -8.21 2.98 0.85
CA GLY A 208 -7.43 4.20 1.04
C GLY A 208 -7.25 5.04 -0.24
N GLU A 209 -6.90 6.33 -0.08
CA GLU A 209 -6.59 7.22 -1.22
C GLU A 209 -5.48 6.65 -2.11
N ASN A 210 -4.53 5.91 -1.54
CA ASN A 210 -3.43 5.25 -2.26
C ASN A 210 -3.89 4.09 -3.14
N ASP A 211 -5.12 3.59 -2.95
CA ASP A 211 -5.71 2.52 -3.77
C ASP A 211 -6.42 3.04 -5.00
N LEU A 212 -6.86 4.30 -4.98
CA LEU A 212 -7.72 4.84 -6.02
C LEU A 212 -7.13 4.66 -7.43
N SER A 213 -5.82 4.89 -7.59
CA SER A 213 -5.16 4.70 -8.89
C SER A 213 -5.25 3.24 -9.38
N MET A 214 -5.10 2.28 -8.50
CA MET A 214 -5.22 0.86 -8.80
C MET A 214 -6.68 0.46 -9.11
N LEU A 215 -7.64 0.95 -8.34
CA LEU A 215 -9.06 0.66 -8.54
C LEU A 215 -9.58 1.19 -9.87
N LEU A 216 -9.17 2.41 -10.26
CA LEU A 216 -9.54 3.01 -11.54
C LEU A 216 -8.81 2.39 -12.74
N HIS A 217 -7.67 1.75 -12.50
CA HIS A 217 -6.86 1.12 -13.54
C HIS A 217 -7.30 -0.31 -13.85
N ALA A 218 -7.80 -1.04 -12.86
CA ALA A 218 -8.28 -2.41 -13.02
C ALA A 218 -9.51 -2.48 -13.93
N GLY A 219 -9.73 -3.64 -14.57
CA GLY A 219 -10.96 -3.90 -15.30
C GLY A 219 -12.22 -3.89 -14.41
N ILE A 220 -12.07 -4.18 -13.10
CA ILE A 220 -13.11 -4.03 -12.07
C ILE A 220 -12.45 -3.48 -10.81
N GLY A 221 -12.82 -2.27 -10.41
CA GLY A 221 -12.39 -1.65 -9.16
C GLY A 221 -13.47 -1.74 -8.08
N VAL A 222 -13.12 -2.28 -6.92
CA VAL A 222 -14.03 -2.48 -5.78
C VAL A 222 -13.52 -1.70 -4.56
N ALA A 223 -14.30 -0.72 -4.11
CA ALA A 223 -14.02 -0.03 -2.85
C ALA A 223 -14.66 -0.76 -1.67
N MET A 224 -13.93 -0.85 -0.57
CA MET A 224 -14.47 -1.36 0.69
C MET A 224 -15.46 -0.37 1.30
N GLY A 225 -16.37 -0.86 2.14
CA GLY A 225 -17.36 -0.04 2.83
C GLY A 225 -16.79 1.03 3.76
N SER A 226 -15.53 0.87 4.19
CA SER A 226 -14.77 1.84 4.98
C SER A 226 -14.20 3.02 4.17
N ALA A 227 -14.13 2.91 2.85
CA ALA A 227 -13.57 3.94 1.98
C ALA A 227 -14.35 5.27 2.05
N HIS A 228 -13.68 6.38 1.75
CA HIS A 228 -14.32 7.69 1.67
C HIS A 228 -15.35 7.77 0.54
N GLU A 229 -16.43 8.53 0.76
CA GLU A 229 -17.55 8.67 -0.19
C GLU A 229 -17.12 9.16 -1.59
N GLU A 230 -16.08 10.00 -1.66
CA GLU A 230 -15.55 10.48 -2.94
C GLU A 230 -14.92 9.35 -3.76
N MET A 231 -14.20 8.42 -3.11
CA MET A 231 -13.64 7.24 -3.74
C MET A 231 -14.73 6.25 -4.19
N LYS A 232 -15.74 6.02 -3.33
CA LYS A 232 -16.86 5.12 -3.63
C LYS A 232 -17.64 5.52 -4.88
N ARG A 233 -17.70 6.82 -5.19
CA ARG A 233 -18.39 7.34 -6.38
C ARG A 233 -17.62 7.13 -7.69
N GLN A 234 -16.36 6.77 -7.63
CA GLN A 234 -15.46 6.66 -8.79
C GLN A 234 -15.21 5.23 -9.24
N VAL A 235 -15.56 4.24 -8.43
CA VAL A 235 -15.26 2.82 -8.67
C VAL A 235 -16.47 2.07 -9.21
N ASP A 236 -16.26 0.86 -9.74
CA ASP A 236 -17.31 0.05 -10.34
C ASP A 236 -18.26 -0.54 -9.30
N TRP A 237 -17.76 -0.86 -8.10
CA TRP A 237 -18.56 -1.47 -7.04
C TRP A 237 -18.10 -1.04 -5.64
N VAL A 238 -19.07 -0.95 -4.72
CA VAL A 238 -18.82 -0.75 -3.29
C VAL A 238 -19.33 -1.96 -2.53
N THR A 239 -18.46 -2.57 -1.75
CA THR A 239 -18.80 -3.76 -0.94
C THR A 239 -18.89 -3.42 0.55
N GLY A 240 -19.07 -4.41 1.42
CA GLY A 240 -18.99 -4.26 2.87
C GLY A 240 -17.58 -3.90 3.37
N THR A 241 -17.45 -3.66 4.66
CA THR A 241 -16.15 -3.44 5.32
C THR A 241 -15.37 -4.76 5.45
N ALA A 242 -14.08 -4.67 5.81
CA ALA A 242 -13.28 -5.85 6.13
C ALA A 242 -13.88 -6.68 7.29
N ASP A 243 -14.49 -6.00 8.27
CA ASP A 243 -15.17 -6.65 9.41
C ASP A 243 -16.47 -7.40 9.03
N GLU A 244 -17.03 -7.08 7.89
CA GLU A 244 -18.25 -7.67 7.34
C GLU A 244 -17.97 -8.68 6.22
N ASP A 245 -16.72 -9.12 6.07
CA ASP A 245 -16.26 -9.96 4.97
C ASP A 245 -16.55 -9.35 3.57
N GLY A 246 -16.36 -8.04 3.42
CA GLY A 246 -16.69 -7.32 2.18
C GLY A 246 -16.04 -7.90 0.93
N VAL A 247 -14.81 -8.39 1.04
CA VAL A 247 -14.13 -9.09 -0.08
C VAL A 247 -14.97 -10.30 -0.55
N VAL A 248 -15.45 -11.12 0.38
CA VAL A 248 -16.28 -12.30 0.06
C VAL A 248 -17.59 -11.88 -0.60
N GLN A 249 -18.25 -10.83 -0.08
CA GLN A 249 -19.49 -10.30 -0.65
C GLN A 249 -19.31 -9.88 -2.12
N ALA A 250 -18.24 -9.16 -2.43
CA ALA A 250 -17.96 -8.76 -3.81
C ALA A 250 -17.63 -9.95 -4.71
N LEU A 251 -16.84 -10.91 -4.23
CA LEU A 251 -16.52 -12.13 -5.00
C LEU A 251 -17.77 -12.95 -5.35
N VAL A 252 -18.73 -13.06 -4.42
CA VAL A 252 -20.04 -13.68 -4.67
C VAL A 252 -20.84 -12.86 -5.68
N HIS A 253 -20.89 -11.53 -5.52
CA HIS A 253 -21.61 -10.64 -6.44
C HIS A 253 -21.14 -10.80 -7.89
N PHE A 254 -19.83 -10.91 -8.11
CA PHE A 254 -19.25 -11.11 -9.45
C PHE A 254 -19.18 -12.58 -9.90
N GLY A 255 -19.71 -13.54 -9.13
CA GLY A 255 -19.74 -14.96 -9.46
C GLY A 255 -18.36 -15.64 -9.50
N LEU A 256 -17.39 -15.09 -8.75
CA LEU A 256 -16.02 -15.60 -8.65
C LEU A 256 -15.84 -16.70 -7.59
N ILE A 257 -16.81 -16.85 -6.71
CA ILE A 257 -16.92 -17.95 -5.73
C ILE A 257 -18.38 -18.32 -5.53
#